data_b9f7ad1c359fb3e561ee825c3dde1d19
#
_entry.id   b9f7ad1c359fb3e561ee825c3dde1d19
#
_cell.length_a   1.000
_cell.length_b   1.000
_cell.length_c   1.000
_cell.angle_alpha   90.00
_cell.angle_beta   90.00
_cell.angle_gamma   90.00
#
_symmetry.space_group_name_H-M   'P 1'
#
loop_
_entity.id
_entity.type
_entity.pdbx_description
1 polymer ?
#
loop_
_entity_poly.entity_id
_entity_poly.type
_entity_poly.pdbx_seq_one_letter_code
_entity_poly.pdbx_strand_id
1 'polypeptide(L)'
;MALENFRAPPLPLPGDQYDKRYVHQLIRALTLYFNLLDSSAPNQAQSYRALNFYGGNFIGSGHLLAMPHGSYFSNVDQTLAATNTPYPVTVNQIESEIGVIIQDGSKIVVPYDGVYNFEFSAQVIKTNASAGDAFFWARVNGVNVPSSNTQVTLQGSNAAVVAAWNFMLTMNAGDFFQLMWAGNDTNILLEHNNTPTVGPAIPSVILTVDMVSSLTVPSLSAEPIGTVSAGLVGSVTVTIT
;
A
#
# COMPACT_ATOMS: atom_id res chain seq x y z
N MET A 1 -8.39 32.37 -2.96
CA MET A 1 -9.29 32.58 -1.80
C MET A 1 -8.43 32.47 -0.57
N ALA A 2 -8.24 33.54 0.20
CA ALA A 2 -7.40 33.52 1.39
C ALA A 2 -8.10 32.67 2.47
N LEU A 3 -7.38 31.74 3.07
CA LEU A 3 -7.87 30.95 4.20
C LEU A 3 -8.04 31.89 5.40
N GLU A 4 -9.27 32.10 5.85
CA GLU A 4 -9.49 32.78 7.12
C GLU A 4 -9.02 31.87 8.25
N ASN A 5 -8.04 32.33 9.02
CA ASN A 5 -7.59 31.64 10.21
C ASN A 5 -8.73 31.63 11.23
N PHE A 6 -9.22 30.45 11.55
CA PHE A 6 -10.17 30.26 12.63
C PHE A 6 -9.50 30.67 13.95
N ARG A 7 -9.98 31.76 14.55
CA ARG A 7 -9.55 32.23 15.88
C ARG A 7 -10.76 32.19 16.83
N ALA A 8 -10.52 31.63 17.99
CA ALA A 8 -11.51 31.77 19.06
C ALA A 8 -11.77 33.25 19.35
N PRO A 9 -13.04 33.68 19.48
CA PRO A 9 -13.33 35.07 19.83
C PRO A 9 -12.73 35.38 21.22
N PRO A 10 -12.25 36.61 21.43
CA PRO A 10 -11.77 37.01 22.75
C PRO A 10 -12.92 36.89 23.75
N LEU A 11 -12.66 36.17 24.85
CA LEU A 11 -13.63 36.09 25.94
C LEU A 11 -13.59 37.38 26.76
N PRO A 12 -14.72 37.89 27.24
CA PRO A 12 -14.77 39.07 28.10
C PRO A 12 -14.01 38.78 29.41
N LEU A 13 -13.26 39.77 29.91
CA LEU A 13 -12.59 39.68 31.20
C LEU A 13 -13.61 39.84 32.35
N PRO A 14 -13.52 39.03 33.41
CA PRO A 14 -14.37 39.19 34.56
C PRO A 14 -14.01 40.47 35.33
N GLY A 15 -15.03 41.16 35.86
CA GLY A 15 -14.81 42.22 36.83
C GLY A 15 -14.70 41.65 38.26
N ASP A 16 -14.37 42.53 39.21
CA ASP A 16 -14.17 42.15 40.64
C ASP A 16 -15.45 41.71 41.34
N GLN A 17 -16.62 42.01 40.74
CA GLN A 17 -17.91 41.62 41.28
C GLN A 17 -18.75 40.91 40.20
N TYR A 18 -19.70 40.08 40.67
CA TYR A 18 -20.65 39.43 39.80
C TYR A 18 -21.48 40.43 38.99
N ASP A 19 -21.32 40.41 37.67
CA ASP A 19 -22.12 41.20 36.74
C ASP A 19 -22.91 40.26 35.80
N LYS A 20 -24.21 40.36 35.83
CA LYS A 20 -25.13 39.62 34.98
C LYS A 20 -24.83 39.89 33.47
N ARG A 21 -24.41 41.10 33.13
CA ARG A 21 -24.04 41.48 31.75
C ARG A 21 -22.80 40.72 31.29
N TYR A 22 -21.81 40.54 32.17
CA TYR A 22 -20.61 39.75 31.84
C TYR A 22 -20.99 38.30 31.51
N VAL A 23 -21.84 37.66 32.33
CA VAL A 23 -22.30 36.30 32.10
C VAL A 23 -23.04 36.17 30.76
N HIS A 24 -23.92 37.12 30.44
CA HIS A 24 -24.61 37.15 29.15
C HIS A 24 -23.62 37.30 27.96
N GLN A 25 -22.60 38.15 28.08
CA GLN A 25 -21.58 38.32 27.05
C GLN A 25 -20.73 37.04 26.87
N LEU A 26 -20.35 36.42 27.96
CA LEU A 26 -19.61 35.15 27.94
C LEU A 26 -20.43 34.03 27.28
N ILE A 27 -21.70 33.86 27.69
CA ILE A 27 -22.58 32.85 27.08
C ILE A 27 -22.74 33.13 25.58
N ARG A 28 -22.92 34.38 25.17
CA ARG A 28 -23.04 34.77 23.77
C ARG A 28 -21.76 34.44 22.97
N ALA A 29 -20.61 34.77 23.53
CA ALA A 29 -19.31 34.47 22.87
C ALA A 29 -19.10 32.96 22.72
N LEU A 30 -19.39 32.18 23.77
CA LEU A 30 -19.29 30.71 23.71
C LEU A 30 -20.32 30.11 22.75
N THR A 31 -21.58 30.60 22.76
CA THR A 31 -22.62 30.13 21.81
C THR A 31 -22.19 30.36 20.37
N LEU A 32 -21.65 31.57 20.05
CA LEU A 32 -21.17 31.87 18.71
C LEU A 32 -19.99 30.98 18.32
N TYR A 33 -19.09 30.71 19.27
CA TYR A 33 -17.96 29.83 19.05
C TYR A 33 -18.38 28.37 18.76
N PHE A 34 -19.29 27.84 19.58
CA PHE A 34 -19.81 26.50 19.38
C PHE A 34 -20.66 26.37 18.11
N ASN A 35 -21.50 27.37 17.80
CA ASN A 35 -22.25 27.39 16.55
C ASN A 35 -21.32 27.41 15.31
N LEU A 36 -20.16 28.08 15.42
CA LEU A 36 -19.17 28.09 14.35
C LEU A 36 -18.47 26.75 14.22
N LEU A 37 -18.19 26.04 15.33
CA LEU A 37 -17.65 24.68 15.34
C LEU A 37 -18.66 23.66 14.83
N ASP A 38 -19.95 23.84 15.15
CA ASP A 38 -21.04 22.91 14.80
C ASP A 38 -21.69 23.26 13.45
N SER A 39 -21.26 24.38 12.83
CA SER A 39 -21.75 24.75 11.52
C SER A 39 -21.28 23.72 10.49
N SER A 40 -22.18 23.37 9.57
CA SER A 40 -21.88 22.49 8.42
C SER A 40 -20.86 23.08 7.43
N ALA A 41 -20.25 24.20 7.75
CA ALA A 41 -19.14 24.76 6.99
C ALA A 41 -17.90 23.88 7.16
N PRO A 42 -17.18 23.53 6.10
CA PRO A 42 -15.99 22.70 6.21
C PRO A 42 -14.97 23.40 7.12
N ASN A 43 -14.52 22.68 8.16
CA ASN A 43 -13.47 23.15 9.04
C ASN A 43 -12.18 23.27 8.22
N GLN A 44 -11.69 24.51 8.04
CA GLN A 44 -10.42 24.76 7.37
C GLN A 44 -9.30 24.81 8.41
N ALA A 45 -8.48 23.78 8.46
CA ALA A 45 -7.28 23.74 9.28
C ALA A 45 -6.06 23.43 8.42
N GLN A 46 -4.91 23.99 8.80
CA GLN A 46 -3.63 23.70 8.13
C GLN A 46 -3.21 22.23 8.30
N SER A 47 -3.64 21.59 9.37
CA SER A 47 -3.43 20.16 9.58
C SER A 47 -4.44 19.61 10.58
N TYR A 48 -4.95 18.41 10.30
CA TYR A 48 -5.69 17.60 11.25
C TYR A 48 -4.85 16.42 11.67
N ARG A 49 -4.70 16.21 12.98
CA ARG A 49 -4.25 14.92 13.55
C ARG A 49 -5.46 14.23 14.14
N ALA A 50 -5.88 13.14 13.53
CA ALA A 50 -6.92 12.27 14.07
C ALA A 50 -6.44 10.84 14.00
N LEU A 51 -6.72 10.07 15.07
CA LEU A 51 -6.44 8.64 15.08
C LEU A 51 -7.30 7.88 14.06
N ASN A 52 -8.52 8.36 13.84
CA ASN A 52 -9.48 7.76 12.91
C ASN A 52 -10.35 8.83 12.25
N PHE A 53 -10.60 8.71 10.95
CA PHE A 53 -11.61 9.46 10.22
C PHE A 53 -12.74 8.50 9.87
N TYR A 54 -13.91 8.70 10.47
CA TYR A 54 -15.11 7.93 10.18
C TYR A 54 -16.02 8.73 9.25
N GLY A 55 -16.22 8.20 8.06
CA GLY A 55 -17.23 8.63 7.09
C GLY A 55 -17.12 10.08 6.64
N GLY A 56 -16.98 10.30 5.37
CA GLY A 56 -16.95 11.63 4.75
C GLY A 56 -16.15 11.65 3.46
N ASN A 57 -16.56 12.51 2.54
CA ASN A 57 -15.78 12.80 1.36
C ASN A 57 -14.68 13.80 1.71
N PHE A 58 -13.42 13.43 1.49
CA PHE A 58 -12.32 14.40 1.44
C PHE A 58 -12.46 15.24 0.17
N ILE A 59 -12.93 16.48 0.31
CA ILE A 59 -12.96 17.43 -0.80
C ILE A 59 -11.86 18.45 -0.54
N GLY A 60 -10.74 18.34 -1.24
CA GLY A 60 -9.64 19.31 -1.12
C GLY A 60 -8.43 18.92 -1.97
N SER A 61 -7.56 19.90 -2.23
CA SER A 61 -6.26 19.72 -2.88
C SER A 61 -5.16 19.28 -1.89
N GLY A 62 -5.49 18.43 -0.92
CA GLY A 62 -4.50 17.85 -0.02
C GLY A 62 -3.63 16.83 -0.75
N HIS A 63 -2.33 16.78 -0.47
CA HIS A 63 -1.56 15.57 -0.78
C HIS A 63 -2.15 14.42 0.04
N LEU A 64 -2.80 13.48 -0.63
CA LEU A 64 -2.96 12.16 -0.06
C LEU A 64 -1.55 11.69 0.33
N LEU A 65 -1.40 11.16 1.54
CA LEU A 65 -0.16 10.47 1.90
C LEU A 65 0.15 9.50 0.77
N ALA A 66 1.29 9.69 0.11
CA ALA A 66 1.68 8.79 -0.97
C ALA A 66 1.82 7.39 -0.38
N MET A 67 0.97 6.46 -0.82
CA MET A 67 1.10 5.05 -0.43
C MET A 67 2.44 4.55 -0.96
N PRO A 68 3.21 3.77 -0.17
CA PRO A 68 4.44 3.17 -0.65
C PRO A 68 4.21 2.36 -1.92
N HIS A 69 4.97 2.66 -2.95
CA HIS A 69 4.90 1.96 -4.23
C HIS A 69 6.24 2.02 -4.97
N GLY A 70 6.42 1.14 -5.93
CA GLY A 70 7.57 1.15 -6.82
C GLY A 70 7.30 0.45 -8.13
N SER A 71 7.97 0.91 -9.18
CA SER A 71 8.01 0.31 -10.51
C SER A 71 9.46 0.17 -10.95
N TYR A 72 9.84 -1.04 -11.26
CA TYR A 72 11.20 -1.45 -11.59
C TYR A 72 11.21 -2.27 -12.86
N PHE A 73 12.29 -2.22 -13.63
CA PHE A 73 12.46 -3.10 -14.78
C PHE A 73 13.93 -3.47 -15.01
N SER A 74 14.15 -4.46 -15.86
CA SER A 74 15.50 -4.87 -16.29
C SER A 74 15.64 -4.71 -17.79
N ASN A 75 16.69 -4.00 -18.20
CA ASN A 75 17.06 -3.82 -19.61
C ASN A 75 18.27 -4.68 -20.03
N VAL A 76 18.45 -5.81 -19.35
CA VAL A 76 19.46 -6.82 -19.68
C VAL A 76 18.86 -8.22 -19.64
N ASP A 77 19.43 -9.13 -20.42
CA ASP A 77 19.05 -10.54 -20.36
C ASP A 77 19.47 -11.16 -19.03
N GLN A 78 18.64 -12.12 -18.55
CA GLN A 78 18.95 -12.90 -17.37
C GLN A 78 18.98 -14.38 -17.75
N THR A 79 20.10 -15.04 -17.48
CA THR A 79 20.36 -16.42 -17.88
C THR A 79 20.50 -17.34 -16.66
N LEU A 80 20.23 -18.63 -16.85
CA LEU A 80 20.42 -19.65 -15.84
C LEU A 80 21.82 -20.25 -15.97
N ALA A 81 22.63 -20.16 -14.90
CA ALA A 81 23.95 -20.82 -14.89
C ALA A 81 23.83 -22.32 -14.69
N ALA A 82 22.75 -22.81 -14.05
CA ALA A 82 22.49 -24.23 -13.83
C ALA A 82 20.99 -24.53 -13.86
N THR A 83 20.61 -25.72 -14.29
CA THR A 83 19.24 -26.19 -14.29
C THR A 83 18.74 -26.43 -12.85
N ASN A 84 17.44 -26.21 -12.62
CA ASN A 84 16.76 -26.45 -11.34
C ASN A 84 17.40 -25.74 -10.14
N THR A 85 18.15 -24.67 -10.42
CA THR A 85 18.81 -23.85 -9.40
C THR A 85 18.07 -22.51 -9.30
N PRO A 86 17.63 -22.12 -8.09
CA PRO A 86 16.95 -20.84 -7.87
C PRO A 86 17.86 -19.64 -8.02
N TYR A 87 17.45 -18.66 -8.81
CA TYR A 87 18.09 -17.36 -8.97
C TYR A 87 17.10 -16.23 -8.61
N PRO A 88 17.54 -15.14 -7.98
CA PRO A 88 16.70 -13.97 -7.89
C PRO A 88 16.54 -13.32 -9.28
N VAL A 89 15.35 -12.88 -9.60
CA VAL A 89 15.12 -11.96 -10.72
C VAL A 89 15.72 -10.62 -10.33
N THR A 90 16.49 -10.04 -11.23
CA THR A 90 17.16 -8.76 -11.00
C THR A 90 16.53 -7.64 -11.81
N VAL A 91 16.50 -6.44 -11.23
CA VAL A 91 16.11 -5.21 -11.90
C VAL A 91 17.25 -4.19 -11.79
N ASN A 92 17.47 -3.41 -12.83
CA ASN A 92 18.56 -2.44 -12.90
C ASN A 92 18.10 -1.03 -13.25
N GLN A 93 16.79 -0.83 -13.38
CA GLN A 93 16.17 0.45 -13.66
C GLN A 93 15.04 0.70 -12.67
N ILE A 94 14.92 1.95 -12.23
CA ILE A 94 13.85 2.44 -11.38
C ILE A 94 13.04 3.43 -12.21
N GLU A 95 11.76 3.17 -12.42
CA GLU A 95 10.85 4.09 -13.09
C GLU A 95 10.17 5.03 -12.06
N SER A 96 9.75 4.47 -10.95
CA SER A 96 9.13 5.20 -9.84
C SER A 96 9.40 4.47 -8.53
N GLU A 97 9.68 5.23 -7.45
CA GLU A 97 9.92 4.66 -6.13
C GLU A 97 9.51 5.67 -5.05
N ILE A 98 8.54 5.30 -4.21
CA ILE A 98 8.11 6.11 -3.07
C ILE A 98 7.95 5.19 -1.85
N GLY A 99 8.79 5.41 -0.85
CA GLY A 99 8.74 4.69 0.43
C GLY A 99 9.30 3.27 0.40
N VAL A 100 9.10 2.50 -0.66
CA VAL A 100 9.79 1.22 -0.88
C VAL A 100 11.17 1.50 -1.47
N ILE A 101 12.13 0.60 -1.28
CA ILE A 101 13.47 0.71 -1.88
C ILE A 101 13.90 -0.63 -2.45
N ILE A 102 14.66 -0.59 -3.55
CA ILE A 102 15.33 -1.77 -4.10
C ILE A 102 16.75 -1.88 -3.54
N GLN A 103 17.13 -3.04 -3.01
CA GLN A 103 18.47 -3.36 -2.54
C GLN A 103 19.05 -4.54 -3.33
N ASP A 104 20.36 -4.50 -3.59
CA ASP A 104 21.10 -5.53 -4.32
C ASP A 104 20.46 -5.90 -5.66
N GLY A 105 19.72 -5.00 -6.27
CA GLY A 105 19.04 -5.18 -7.54
C GLY A 105 17.92 -6.22 -7.56
N SER A 106 17.54 -6.81 -6.42
CA SER A 106 16.53 -7.89 -6.36
C SER A 106 15.66 -7.90 -5.14
N LYS A 107 16.01 -7.16 -4.07
CA LYS A 107 15.29 -7.11 -2.81
C LYS A 107 14.46 -5.84 -2.73
N ILE A 108 13.14 -5.95 -2.75
CA ILE A 108 12.24 -4.83 -2.52
C ILE A 108 11.93 -4.76 -1.03
N VAL A 109 12.43 -3.74 -0.35
CA VAL A 109 12.24 -3.51 1.10
C VAL A 109 11.04 -2.62 1.32
N VAL A 110 10.14 -3.03 2.21
CA VAL A 110 8.93 -2.28 2.53
C VAL A 110 9.11 -1.43 3.80
N PRO A 111 8.57 -0.18 3.81
CA PRO A 111 8.81 0.75 4.92
C PRO A 111 7.87 0.57 6.12
N TYR A 112 6.70 -0.04 5.93
CA TYR A 112 5.64 -0.14 6.94
C TYR A 112 5.03 -1.53 6.99
N ASP A 113 4.46 -1.87 8.15
CA ASP A 113 3.61 -3.05 8.28
C ASP A 113 2.37 -2.89 7.40
N GLY A 114 2.09 -3.89 6.56
CA GLY A 114 0.97 -3.78 5.64
C GLY A 114 0.77 -4.99 4.75
N VAL A 115 -0.27 -4.91 3.94
CA VAL A 115 -0.50 -5.81 2.82
C VAL A 115 0.01 -5.13 1.57
N TYR A 116 0.89 -5.82 0.86
CA TYR A 116 1.50 -5.35 -0.38
C TYR A 116 1.12 -6.26 -1.54
N ASN A 117 0.84 -5.66 -2.69
CA ASN A 117 0.67 -6.36 -3.94
C ASN A 117 1.97 -6.23 -4.74
N PHE A 118 2.57 -7.36 -5.12
CA PHE A 118 3.72 -7.44 -6.00
C PHE A 118 3.27 -8.05 -7.32
N GLU A 119 3.48 -7.36 -8.40
CA GLU A 119 3.14 -7.82 -9.75
C GLU A 119 4.40 -7.91 -10.59
N PHE A 120 4.49 -8.94 -11.42
CA PHE A 120 5.58 -9.06 -12.37
C PHE A 120 5.11 -9.45 -13.76
N SER A 121 5.91 -9.08 -14.74
CA SER A 121 5.81 -9.52 -16.12
C SER A 121 7.22 -9.81 -16.62
N ALA A 122 7.50 -11.05 -17.00
CA ALA A 122 8.81 -11.51 -17.47
C ALA A 122 8.71 -12.05 -18.89
N GLN A 123 9.61 -11.61 -19.78
CA GLN A 123 9.73 -12.07 -21.15
C GLN A 123 10.58 -13.34 -21.18
N VAL A 124 9.94 -14.50 -21.17
CA VAL A 124 10.64 -15.79 -21.14
C VAL A 124 10.79 -16.31 -22.55
N ILE A 125 12.01 -16.59 -22.95
CA ILE A 125 12.31 -17.18 -24.27
C ILE A 125 13.16 -18.45 -24.10
N LYS A 126 13.08 -19.34 -25.09
CA LYS A 126 13.87 -20.56 -25.18
C LYS A 126 14.58 -20.64 -26.52
N THR A 127 15.90 -20.81 -26.49
CA THR A 127 16.71 -20.72 -27.68
C THR A 127 16.94 -22.07 -28.41
N ASN A 128 16.64 -23.20 -27.76
CA ASN A 128 16.73 -24.54 -28.35
C ASN A 128 15.36 -25.15 -28.65
N ALA A 129 15.30 -26.28 -29.37
CA ALA A 129 14.07 -26.88 -29.87
C ALA A 129 13.40 -27.85 -28.85
N SER A 130 14.08 -28.24 -27.77
CA SER A 130 13.50 -29.11 -26.75
C SER A 130 12.40 -28.40 -25.94
N ALA A 131 11.48 -29.13 -25.33
CA ALA A 131 10.59 -28.54 -24.35
C ALA A 131 11.36 -28.16 -23.06
N GLY A 132 10.92 -27.11 -22.37
CA GLY A 132 11.51 -26.69 -21.11
C GLY A 132 10.55 -25.87 -20.28
N ASP A 133 10.74 -25.91 -18.97
CA ASP A 133 9.88 -25.25 -18.00
C ASP A 133 10.65 -24.16 -17.26
N ALA A 134 10.04 -23.01 -17.10
CA ALA A 134 10.47 -21.94 -16.21
C ALA A 134 9.50 -21.84 -15.04
N PHE A 135 10.03 -21.57 -13.86
CA PHE A 135 9.31 -21.47 -12.60
C PHE A 135 9.53 -20.10 -11.98
N PHE A 136 8.48 -19.51 -11.40
CA PHE A 136 8.56 -18.24 -10.70
C PHE A 136 7.83 -18.32 -9.37
N TRP A 137 8.41 -17.75 -8.31
CA TRP A 137 7.78 -17.74 -7.00
C TRP A 137 8.24 -16.56 -6.14
N ALA A 138 7.48 -16.27 -5.11
CA ALA A 138 7.78 -15.25 -4.12
C ALA A 138 8.71 -15.79 -3.02
N ARG A 139 9.61 -14.93 -2.56
CA ARG A 139 10.46 -15.15 -1.38
C ARG A 139 10.40 -13.91 -0.48
N VAL A 140 10.20 -14.09 0.81
CA VAL A 140 10.24 -13.02 1.80
C VAL A 140 11.33 -13.34 2.80
N ASN A 141 12.21 -12.38 3.07
CA ASN A 141 13.33 -12.51 4.01
C ASN A 141 14.18 -13.78 3.78
N GLY A 142 14.37 -14.17 2.51
CA GLY A 142 15.12 -15.36 2.16
C GLY A 142 14.37 -16.69 2.28
N VAL A 143 13.09 -16.66 2.71
CA VAL A 143 12.24 -17.85 2.85
C VAL A 143 11.20 -17.90 1.73
N ASN A 144 11.08 -19.04 1.04
CA ASN A 144 10.08 -19.20 -0.02
C ASN A 144 8.67 -19.13 0.55
N VAL A 145 7.80 -18.35 -0.10
CA VAL A 145 6.38 -18.26 0.28
C VAL A 145 5.67 -19.54 -0.20
N PRO A 146 5.01 -20.29 0.69
CA PRO A 146 4.28 -21.51 0.30
C PRO A 146 3.20 -21.21 -0.76
N SER A 147 3.04 -22.13 -1.72
CA SER A 147 2.01 -22.06 -2.76
C SER A 147 2.10 -20.84 -3.69
N SER A 148 3.26 -20.18 -3.77
CA SER A 148 3.50 -19.03 -4.65
C SER A 148 4.15 -19.41 -5.97
N ASN A 149 4.53 -20.66 -6.18
CA ASN A 149 5.22 -21.10 -7.40
C ASN A 149 4.25 -21.19 -8.58
N THR A 150 4.67 -20.66 -9.73
CA THR A 150 3.98 -20.82 -11.01
C THR A 150 4.95 -21.38 -12.05
N GLN A 151 4.42 -22.10 -13.03
CA GLN A 151 5.18 -22.76 -14.10
C GLN A 151 4.69 -22.30 -15.47
N VAL A 152 5.62 -22.03 -16.34
CA VAL A 152 5.36 -21.85 -17.77
C VAL A 152 6.19 -22.85 -18.58
N THR A 153 5.56 -23.50 -19.56
CA THR A 153 6.21 -24.49 -20.43
C THR A 153 6.43 -23.89 -21.81
N LEU A 154 7.68 -23.91 -22.29
CA LEU A 154 8.06 -23.47 -23.62
C LEU A 154 8.37 -24.69 -24.50
N GLN A 155 7.84 -24.70 -25.71
CA GLN A 155 8.05 -25.80 -26.67
C GLN A 155 8.50 -25.23 -28.01
N GLY A 156 9.61 -25.75 -28.51
CA GLY A 156 10.20 -25.34 -29.78
C GLY A 156 11.25 -24.27 -29.65
N SER A 157 12.05 -24.12 -30.71
CA SER A 157 13.10 -23.11 -30.79
C SER A 157 12.51 -21.73 -30.93
N ASN A 158 13.07 -20.77 -30.21
CA ASN A 158 12.58 -19.39 -30.10
C ASN A 158 11.13 -19.29 -29.57
N ALA A 159 10.67 -20.31 -28.83
CA ALA A 159 9.43 -20.22 -28.14
C ALA A 159 9.51 -19.11 -27.10
N ALA A 160 8.53 -18.19 -27.11
CA ALA A 160 8.47 -17.06 -26.20
C ALA A 160 7.10 -17.03 -25.51
N VAL A 161 7.11 -16.63 -24.25
CA VAL A 161 5.90 -16.45 -23.44
C VAL A 161 6.12 -15.34 -22.44
N VAL A 162 5.07 -14.59 -22.13
CA VAL A 162 5.09 -13.65 -21.01
C VAL A 162 4.59 -14.39 -19.79
N ALA A 163 5.47 -14.56 -18.78
CA ALA A 163 5.08 -15.02 -17.45
C ALA A 163 4.66 -13.80 -16.62
N ALA A 164 3.42 -13.77 -16.17
CA ALA A 164 2.90 -12.67 -15.37
C ALA A 164 2.04 -13.20 -14.24
N TRP A 165 2.23 -12.68 -13.05
CA TRP A 165 1.49 -13.04 -11.84
C TRP A 165 1.51 -11.91 -10.83
N ASN A 166 0.64 -12.00 -9.81
CA ASN A 166 0.68 -11.13 -8.67
C ASN A 166 0.66 -11.91 -7.36
N PHE A 167 1.26 -11.31 -6.32
CA PHE A 167 1.32 -11.84 -4.97
C PHE A 167 0.83 -10.80 -3.99
N MET A 168 -0.21 -11.10 -3.22
CA MET A 168 -0.63 -10.28 -2.10
C MET A 168 -0.03 -10.85 -0.83
N LEU A 169 0.88 -10.11 -0.20
CA LEU A 169 1.66 -10.55 0.95
C LEU A 169 1.50 -9.61 2.12
N THR A 170 1.32 -10.18 3.32
CA THR A 170 1.43 -9.44 4.57
C THR A 170 2.90 -9.35 4.95
N MET A 171 3.40 -8.12 5.11
CA MET A 171 4.80 -7.84 5.42
C MET A 171 4.92 -6.85 6.58
N ASN A 172 5.99 -6.98 7.36
CA ASN A 172 6.34 -6.02 8.40
C ASN A 172 7.33 -4.99 7.86
N ALA A 173 7.43 -3.86 8.53
CA ALA A 173 8.42 -2.83 8.20
C ALA A 173 9.85 -3.41 8.22
N GLY A 174 10.59 -3.17 7.14
CA GLY A 174 11.93 -3.70 6.95
C GLY A 174 12.02 -5.10 6.34
N ASP A 175 10.90 -5.80 6.16
CA ASP A 175 10.88 -7.04 5.38
C ASP A 175 11.24 -6.77 3.92
N PHE A 176 11.83 -7.76 3.24
CA PHE A 176 12.10 -7.66 1.81
C PHE A 176 11.47 -8.81 1.03
N PHE A 177 10.92 -8.45 -0.12
CA PHE A 177 10.43 -9.36 -1.14
C PHE A 177 11.51 -9.62 -2.20
N GLN A 178 11.56 -10.83 -2.73
CA GLN A 178 12.31 -11.19 -3.95
C GLN A 178 11.43 -12.05 -4.85
N LEU A 179 11.41 -11.72 -6.14
CA LEU A 179 10.93 -12.64 -7.16
C LEU A 179 12.06 -13.62 -7.48
N MET A 180 11.79 -14.91 -7.34
CA MET A 180 12.73 -15.99 -7.67
C MET A 180 12.31 -16.67 -8.95
N TRP A 181 13.30 -17.18 -9.69
CA TRP A 181 13.04 -18.01 -10.86
C TRP A 181 14.04 -19.15 -10.99
N ALA A 182 13.65 -20.18 -11.74
CA ALA A 182 14.48 -21.32 -12.11
C ALA A 182 13.98 -21.89 -13.43
N GLY A 183 14.79 -22.70 -14.07
CA GLY A 183 14.37 -23.46 -15.25
C GLY A 183 15.01 -24.85 -15.25
N ASN A 184 14.36 -25.79 -15.92
CA ASN A 184 14.92 -27.13 -16.13
C ASN A 184 15.85 -27.24 -17.37
N ASP A 185 16.05 -26.14 -18.09
CA ASP A 185 16.93 -26.02 -19.24
C ASP A 185 17.65 -24.67 -19.21
N THR A 186 18.98 -24.66 -19.31
CA THR A 186 19.79 -23.42 -19.30
C THR A 186 19.65 -22.59 -20.59
N ASN A 187 18.98 -23.10 -21.61
CA ASN A 187 18.60 -22.33 -22.80
C ASN A 187 17.34 -21.50 -22.64
N ILE A 188 16.74 -21.48 -21.44
CA ILE A 188 15.69 -20.57 -21.06
C ILE A 188 16.33 -19.33 -20.47
N LEU A 189 15.89 -18.15 -20.91
CA LEU A 189 16.35 -16.87 -20.41
C LEU A 189 15.20 -15.88 -20.29
N LEU A 190 15.38 -14.84 -19.49
CA LEU A 190 14.55 -13.66 -19.52
C LEU A 190 15.16 -12.68 -20.52
N GLU A 191 14.47 -12.41 -21.61
CA GLU A 191 15.01 -11.68 -22.76
C GLU A 191 14.69 -10.18 -22.68
N HIS A 192 15.71 -9.36 -22.85
CA HIS A 192 15.57 -7.94 -23.17
C HIS A 192 15.69 -7.74 -24.68
N ASN A 193 14.75 -7.08 -25.31
CA ASN A 193 14.85 -6.72 -26.72
C ASN A 193 14.97 -5.21 -26.88
N ASN A 194 16.17 -4.74 -27.17
CA ASN A 194 16.44 -3.31 -27.33
C ASN A 194 15.91 -2.72 -28.65
N THR A 195 15.68 -3.54 -29.67
CA THR A 195 15.30 -3.11 -31.03
C THR A 195 14.14 -3.96 -31.57
N PRO A 196 12.97 -3.92 -30.96
CA PRO A 196 11.83 -4.63 -31.52
C PRO A 196 11.42 -4.03 -32.86
N THR A 197 10.79 -4.81 -33.71
CA THR A 197 10.35 -4.35 -35.04
C THR A 197 9.37 -3.17 -34.95
N VAL A 198 8.60 -3.10 -33.88
CA VAL A 198 7.59 -2.06 -33.63
C VAL A 198 7.60 -1.71 -32.14
N GLY A 199 7.53 -0.41 -31.85
CA GLY A 199 7.43 0.09 -30.48
C GLY A 199 8.77 0.33 -29.78
N PRO A 200 8.76 0.68 -28.50
CA PRO A 200 9.96 0.88 -27.70
C PRO A 200 10.61 -0.44 -27.31
N ALA A 201 11.81 -0.37 -26.71
CA ALA A 201 12.51 -1.53 -26.16
C ALA A 201 11.63 -2.33 -25.19
N ILE A 202 11.80 -3.65 -25.20
CA ILE A 202 11.06 -4.59 -24.35
C ILE A 202 11.97 -5.00 -23.19
N PRO A 203 11.64 -4.69 -21.94
CA PRO A 203 12.42 -5.12 -20.79
C PRO A 203 12.31 -6.63 -20.57
N SER A 204 13.35 -7.25 -20.03
CA SER A 204 13.33 -8.68 -19.70
C SER A 204 12.36 -9.00 -18.56
N VAL A 205 12.18 -8.05 -17.64
CA VAL A 205 11.21 -8.12 -16.55
C VAL A 205 10.74 -6.71 -16.17
N ILE A 206 9.47 -6.61 -15.81
CA ILE A 206 8.88 -5.47 -15.09
C ILE A 206 8.40 -6.02 -13.75
N LEU A 207 8.66 -5.29 -12.68
CA LEU A 207 8.25 -5.65 -11.32
C LEU A 207 7.70 -4.41 -10.63
N THR A 208 6.45 -4.48 -10.18
CA THR A 208 5.78 -3.39 -9.46
C THR A 208 5.40 -3.82 -8.06
N VAL A 209 5.29 -2.86 -7.17
CA VAL A 209 4.82 -3.05 -5.80
C VAL A 209 3.94 -1.90 -5.39
N ASP A 210 2.82 -2.21 -4.75
CA ASP A 210 1.89 -1.24 -4.17
C ASP A 210 1.46 -1.66 -2.78
N MET A 211 1.47 -0.72 -1.83
CA MET A 211 0.85 -0.96 -0.53
C MET A 211 -0.67 -0.88 -0.65
N VAL A 212 -1.35 -1.99 -0.39
CA VAL A 212 -2.82 -2.09 -0.49
C VAL A 212 -3.51 -1.60 0.77
N SER A 213 -2.97 -1.95 1.93
CA SER A 213 -3.50 -1.51 3.23
C SER A 213 -2.45 -1.54 4.32
N SER A 214 -2.61 -0.70 5.35
CA SER A 214 -1.85 -0.86 6.60
C SER A 214 -2.43 -1.99 7.45
N LEU A 215 -1.58 -2.70 8.21
CA LEU A 215 -2.03 -3.72 9.17
C LEU A 215 -2.67 -3.14 10.42
N THR A 216 -2.58 -1.84 10.65
CA THR A 216 -3.34 -1.17 11.71
C THR A 216 -4.81 -1.08 11.32
N VAL A 217 -5.47 -2.23 11.23
CA VAL A 217 -6.91 -2.27 11.44
C VAL A 217 -7.06 -1.89 12.91
N PRO A 218 -7.75 -0.79 13.25
CA PRO A 218 -8.10 -0.59 14.65
C PRO A 218 -8.85 -1.84 15.06
N SER A 219 -8.30 -2.59 16.03
CA SER A 219 -9.06 -3.64 16.65
C SER A 219 -10.35 -2.97 17.11
N LEU A 220 -11.46 -3.35 16.52
CA LEU A 220 -12.77 -3.13 17.14
C LEU A 220 -12.71 -3.96 18.42
N SER A 221 -12.08 -3.42 19.46
CA SER A 221 -12.43 -3.84 20.80
C SER A 221 -13.90 -3.47 20.89
N ALA A 222 -14.78 -4.47 20.80
CA ALA A 222 -16.13 -4.29 21.27
C ALA A 222 -15.98 -3.88 22.73
N GLU A 223 -15.99 -2.57 23.01
CA GLU A 223 -16.27 -2.08 24.33
C GLU A 223 -17.57 -2.80 24.73
N PRO A 224 -17.59 -3.53 25.83
CA PRO A 224 -18.83 -4.13 26.29
C PRO A 224 -19.83 -2.96 26.37
N ILE A 225 -20.88 -3.04 25.56
CA ILE A 225 -21.99 -2.08 25.63
C ILE A 225 -22.40 -2.08 27.07
N GLY A 226 -22.04 -1.00 27.80
CA GLY A 226 -22.41 -0.86 29.19
C GLY A 226 -23.90 -1.11 29.30
N THR A 227 -24.31 -2.01 30.19
CA THR A 227 -25.71 -2.28 30.48
C THR A 227 -26.35 -0.95 30.81
N VAL A 228 -27.16 -0.41 29.90
CA VAL A 228 -28.06 0.70 30.20
C VAL A 228 -29.10 0.11 31.11
N SER A 229 -28.94 0.27 32.39
CA SER A 229 -29.99 0.04 33.36
C SER A 229 -31.04 1.13 33.19
N ALA A 230 -31.96 0.92 32.24
CA ALA A 230 -33.21 1.66 32.27
C ALA A 230 -34.01 1.11 33.45
N GLY A 231 -34.17 1.91 34.47
CA GLY A 231 -35.08 1.61 35.56
C GLY A 231 -36.48 1.38 35.00
N LEU A 232 -37.08 0.24 35.38
CA LEU A 232 -38.46 -0.16 35.12
C LEU A 232 -38.83 -0.40 33.67
N VAL A 233 -38.72 -1.63 33.29
CA VAL A 233 -39.52 -2.55 32.48
C VAL A 233 -38.60 -3.42 31.59
N GLY A 234 -38.40 -4.66 32.01
CA GLY A 234 -38.04 -5.80 31.17
C GLY A 234 -36.57 -5.82 30.68
N SER A 235 -35.82 -6.80 31.18
CA SER A 235 -34.49 -7.16 30.62
C SER A 235 -34.65 -7.78 29.25
N VAL A 236 -33.99 -7.22 28.23
CA VAL A 236 -33.80 -7.85 26.92
C VAL A 236 -32.42 -8.50 26.91
N THR A 237 -32.35 -9.83 26.91
CA THR A 237 -31.11 -10.57 26.75
C THR A 237 -30.93 -10.82 25.27
N VAL A 238 -29.87 -10.22 24.66
CA VAL A 238 -29.43 -10.57 23.29
C VAL A 238 -28.31 -11.58 23.40
N THR A 239 -28.57 -12.82 22.97
CA THR A 239 -27.55 -13.85 22.82
C THR A 239 -27.05 -13.80 21.38
N ILE A 240 -25.74 -13.54 21.18
CA ILE A 240 -25.09 -13.65 19.89
C ILE A 240 -24.43 -15.05 19.87
N THR A 241 -24.88 -15.89 18.97
CA THR A 241 -24.27 -17.18 18.63
C THR A 241 -23.27 -17.00 17.47
#